data_faba28336e425ec71065c40389dc4ec9
#
_entry.id   faba28336e425ec71065c40389dc4ec9
#
_cell.length_a   1.000
_cell.length_b   1.000
_cell.length_c   1.000
_cell.angle_alpha   90.00
_cell.angle_beta   90.00
_cell.angle_gamma   90.00
#
_symmetry.space_group_name_H-M   'P 1'
#
loop_
_entity.id
_entity.type
_entity.pdbx_description
1 polymer ?
#
loop_
_entity_poly.entity_id
_entity_poly.type
_entity_poly.pdbx_seq_one_letter_code
_entity_poly.pdbx_strand_id
1 'polypeptide(L)'
;MNNSVIDVAFIAAKVAAIRDEKARMIVGGASLVYNVAQIPRFRSMIVELSQICSYIVSKAQIIGSYTIEEYNLAVECQRQIEECHQQIVKHGTMTVIDSISLLIDAFNNLSRR
;
A
#
# COMPACT_ATOMS: atom_id res chain seq x y z
N MET A 1 4.08 -16.80 22.41
CA MET A 1 3.78 -15.58 21.64
C MET A 1 2.78 -15.90 20.55
N ASN A 2 1.78 -15.06 20.39
CA ASN A 2 0.74 -15.27 19.40
C ASN A 2 1.15 -14.58 18.08
N ASN A 3 1.57 -15.37 17.09
CA ASN A 3 2.01 -14.86 15.79
C ASN A 3 0.84 -14.60 14.84
N SER A 4 -0.40 -14.85 15.27
CA SER A 4 -1.58 -14.63 14.42
C SER A 4 -2.07 -13.19 14.47
N VAL A 5 -1.53 -12.35 15.35
CA VAL A 5 -1.93 -10.94 15.49
C VAL A 5 -0.89 -10.05 14.81
N ILE A 6 -1.38 -9.14 13.97
CA ILE A 6 -0.55 -8.18 13.26
C ILE A 6 -0.18 -7.04 14.23
N ASP A 7 1.07 -6.63 14.22
CA ASP A 7 1.48 -5.40 14.89
C ASP A 7 1.08 -4.20 14.02
N VAL A 8 -0.15 -3.75 14.22
CA VAL A 8 -0.74 -2.67 13.42
C VAL A 8 0.08 -1.38 13.55
N ALA A 9 0.54 -1.06 14.76
CA ALA A 9 1.30 0.16 15.00
C ALA A 9 2.62 0.16 14.22
N PHE A 10 3.33 -0.96 14.21
CA PHE A 10 4.60 -1.09 13.50
C PHE A 10 4.39 -0.96 11.98
N ILE A 11 3.38 -1.63 11.45
CA ILE A 11 3.09 -1.59 10.01
C ILE A 11 2.58 -0.21 9.62
N ALA A 12 1.74 0.42 10.45
CA ALA A 12 1.24 1.76 10.19
C ALA A 12 2.39 2.78 10.11
N ALA A 13 3.41 2.61 10.95
CA ALA A 13 4.58 3.48 10.91
C ALA A 13 5.34 3.33 9.59
N LYS A 14 5.47 2.10 9.07
CA LYS A 14 6.10 1.86 7.76
C LYS A 14 5.30 2.51 6.63
N VAL A 15 3.98 2.34 6.64
CA VAL A 15 3.11 2.93 5.63
C VAL A 15 3.18 4.45 5.67
N ALA A 16 3.20 5.03 6.88
CA ALA A 16 3.34 6.48 7.06
C ALA A 16 4.68 6.99 6.52
N ALA A 17 5.76 6.25 6.74
CA ALA A 17 7.08 6.62 6.22
C ALA A 17 7.10 6.65 4.70
N ILE A 18 6.47 5.66 4.06
CA ILE A 18 6.35 5.62 2.60
C ILE A 18 5.51 6.80 2.09
N ARG A 19 4.38 7.08 2.76
CA ARG A 19 3.52 8.21 2.44
C ARG A 19 4.30 9.53 2.49
N ASP A 20 5.08 9.73 3.53
CA ASP A 20 5.82 10.97 3.74
C ASP A 20 6.93 11.12 2.70
N GLU A 21 7.64 10.04 2.38
CA GLU A 21 8.66 10.05 1.33
C GLU A 21 8.02 10.38 -0.02
N LYS A 22 6.89 9.74 -0.33
CA LYS A 22 6.17 10.00 -1.59
C LYS A 22 5.75 11.46 -1.69
N ALA A 23 5.23 12.03 -0.60
CA ALA A 23 4.83 13.44 -0.58
C ALA A 23 6.01 14.37 -0.86
N ARG A 24 7.17 14.09 -0.28
CA ARG A 24 8.39 14.88 -0.53
C ARG A 24 8.83 14.77 -2.00
N MET A 25 8.74 13.57 -2.58
CA MET A 25 9.10 13.36 -3.98
C MET A 25 8.19 14.15 -4.92
N ILE A 26 6.90 14.16 -4.66
CA ILE A 26 5.93 14.87 -5.49
C ILE A 26 6.15 16.37 -5.41
N VAL A 27 6.31 16.91 -4.21
CA VAL A 27 6.51 18.34 -4.00
C VAL A 27 7.83 18.81 -4.58
N GLY A 28 8.89 17.99 -4.45
CA GLY A 28 10.23 18.35 -4.94
C GLY A 28 10.40 18.20 -6.43
N GLY A 29 9.49 17.52 -7.12
CA GLY A 29 9.64 17.20 -8.53
C GLY A 29 9.17 18.30 -9.46
N ALA A 30 10.01 19.32 -9.67
CA ALA A 30 9.66 20.46 -10.51
C ALA A 30 9.96 20.24 -12.00
N SER A 31 10.86 19.31 -12.36
CA SER A 31 11.24 19.08 -13.75
C SER A 31 10.77 17.71 -14.24
N LEU A 32 10.53 17.60 -15.54
CA LEU A 32 10.15 16.34 -16.16
C LEU A 32 11.25 15.28 -15.97
N VAL A 33 12.50 15.66 -16.12
CA VAL A 33 13.65 14.77 -15.95
C VAL A 33 13.67 14.19 -14.53
N TYR A 34 13.48 15.04 -13.53
CA TYR A 34 13.42 14.60 -12.14
C TYR A 34 12.27 13.63 -11.92
N ASN A 35 11.09 13.97 -12.44
CA ASN A 35 9.90 13.15 -12.27
C ASN A 35 10.06 11.77 -12.92
N VAL A 36 10.62 11.69 -14.11
CA VAL A 36 10.89 10.43 -14.79
C VAL A 36 11.89 9.59 -13.99
N ALA A 37 12.91 10.23 -13.42
CA ALA A 37 13.93 9.57 -12.60
C ALA A 37 13.33 8.96 -11.32
N GLN A 38 12.19 9.46 -10.86
CA GLN A 38 11.51 8.93 -9.67
C GLN A 38 10.63 7.70 -9.94
N ILE A 39 10.38 7.37 -11.21
CA ILE A 39 9.52 6.23 -11.55
C ILE A 39 9.98 4.92 -10.90
N PRO A 40 11.28 4.55 -10.94
CA PRO A 40 11.71 3.31 -10.26
C PRO A 40 11.41 3.32 -8.77
N ARG A 41 11.49 4.48 -8.11
CA ARG A 41 11.18 4.56 -6.68
C ARG A 41 9.69 4.41 -6.42
N PHE A 42 8.83 5.01 -7.25
CA PHE A 42 7.38 4.80 -7.14
C PHE A 42 7.02 3.33 -7.36
N ARG A 43 7.67 2.66 -8.31
CA ARG A 43 7.46 1.22 -8.52
C ARG A 43 7.87 0.40 -7.29
N SER A 44 9.00 0.73 -6.67
CA SER A 44 9.44 0.08 -5.42
C SER A 44 8.41 0.27 -4.32
N MET A 45 7.85 1.47 -4.19
CA MET A 45 6.82 1.75 -3.20
C MET A 45 5.59 0.88 -3.43
N ILE A 46 5.16 0.72 -4.68
CA ILE A 46 4.04 -0.16 -5.01
C ILE A 46 4.31 -1.58 -4.55
N VAL A 47 5.51 -2.11 -4.80
CA VAL A 47 5.88 -3.46 -4.38
C VAL A 47 5.85 -3.59 -2.86
N GLU A 48 6.47 -2.65 -2.15
CA GLU A 48 6.49 -2.65 -0.68
C GLU A 48 5.08 -2.61 -0.09
N LEU A 49 4.25 -1.69 -0.60
CA LEU A 49 2.87 -1.52 -0.12
C LEU A 49 2.01 -2.75 -0.47
N SER A 50 2.21 -3.33 -1.64
CA SER A 50 1.51 -4.55 -2.05
C SER A 50 1.83 -5.71 -1.12
N GLN A 51 3.10 -5.86 -0.73
CA GLN A 51 3.54 -6.89 0.20
C GLN A 51 2.91 -6.69 1.57
N ILE A 52 2.85 -5.44 2.05
CA ILE A 52 2.22 -5.10 3.33
C ILE A 52 0.73 -5.44 3.27
N CYS A 53 0.04 -5.02 2.22
CA CYS A 53 -1.37 -5.29 2.04
C CYS A 53 -1.65 -6.80 2.02
N SER A 54 -0.88 -7.56 1.25
CA SER A 54 -1.00 -9.02 1.17
C SER A 54 -0.78 -9.67 2.54
N TYR A 55 0.20 -9.19 3.29
CA TYR A 55 0.47 -9.71 4.64
C TYR A 55 -0.74 -9.51 5.55
N ILE A 56 -1.32 -8.31 5.56
CA ILE A 56 -2.48 -7.99 6.40
C ILE A 56 -3.66 -8.88 6.04
N VAL A 57 -3.96 -8.98 4.75
CA VAL A 57 -5.11 -9.76 4.27
C VAL A 57 -4.89 -11.25 4.54
N SER A 58 -3.69 -11.77 4.29
CA SER A 58 -3.38 -13.18 4.53
C SER A 58 -3.52 -13.55 6.00
N LYS A 59 -3.05 -12.69 6.90
CA LYS A 59 -3.20 -12.93 8.34
C LYS A 59 -4.66 -12.92 8.75
N ALA A 60 -5.45 -11.98 8.23
CA ALA A 60 -6.88 -11.94 8.50
C ALA A 60 -7.58 -13.20 8.01
N GLN A 61 -7.21 -13.71 6.84
CA GLN A 61 -7.79 -14.95 6.29
C GLN A 61 -7.42 -16.16 7.14
N ILE A 62 -6.19 -16.25 7.62
CA ILE A 62 -5.74 -17.36 8.49
C ILE A 62 -6.51 -17.35 9.80
N ILE A 63 -6.69 -16.17 10.41
CA ILE A 63 -7.43 -16.02 11.66
C ILE A 63 -8.94 -16.19 11.43
N GLY A 64 -9.45 -15.82 10.25
CA GLY A 64 -10.86 -15.84 9.91
C GLY A 64 -11.61 -14.57 10.28
N SER A 65 -10.90 -13.55 10.76
CA SER A 65 -11.51 -12.27 11.16
C SER A 65 -10.46 -11.16 11.08
N TYR A 66 -10.93 -9.92 11.18
CA TYR A 66 -10.07 -8.74 11.13
C TYR A 66 -10.58 -7.67 12.08
N THR A 67 -9.67 -6.76 12.45
CA THR A 67 -10.06 -5.56 13.21
C THR A 67 -10.28 -4.40 12.23
N ILE A 68 -10.98 -3.36 12.71
CA ILE A 68 -11.19 -2.17 11.88
C ILE A 68 -9.83 -1.50 11.58
N GLU A 69 -8.89 -1.55 12.51
CA GLU A 69 -7.56 -0.98 12.31
C GLU A 69 -6.81 -1.72 11.20
N GLU A 70 -6.91 -3.04 11.17
CA GLU A 70 -6.31 -3.85 10.10
C GLU A 70 -6.92 -3.53 8.74
N TYR A 71 -8.25 -3.40 8.69
CA TYR A 71 -8.94 -3.04 7.47
C TYR A 71 -8.52 -1.65 6.97
N ASN A 72 -8.54 -0.66 7.87
CA ASN A 72 -8.17 0.71 7.52
C ASN A 72 -6.72 0.79 7.03
N LEU A 73 -5.82 0.01 7.61
CA LEU A 73 -4.42 -0.03 7.20
C LEU A 73 -4.28 -0.62 5.79
N ALA A 74 -5.03 -1.67 5.48
CA ALA A 74 -5.03 -2.26 4.14
C ALA A 74 -5.58 -1.27 3.10
N VAL A 75 -6.65 -0.56 3.44
CA VAL A 75 -7.23 0.48 2.57
C VAL A 75 -6.24 1.61 2.35
N GLU A 76 -5.51 2.02 3.39
CA GLU A 76 -4.49 3.07 3.27
C GLU A 76 -3.36 2.61 2.35
N CYS A 77 -2.92 1.36 2.45
CA CYS A 77 -1.92 0.81 1.53
C CYS A 77 -2.42 0.87 0.08
N GLN A 78 -3.67 0.49 -0.16
CA GLN A 78 -4.25 0.55 -1.49
C GLN A 78 -4.26 1.98 -2.03
N ARG A 79 -4.67 2.93 -1.20
CA ARG A 79 -4.71 4.35 -1.59
C ARG A 79 -3.31 4.85 -1.97
N GLN A 80 -2.29 4.49 -1.20
CA GLN A 80 -0.92 4.87 -1.48
C GLN A 80 -0.42 4.24 -2.78
N ILE A 81 -0.78 2.98 -3.05
CA ILE A 81 -0.43 2.30 -4.29
C ILE A 81 -1.04 3.03 -5.48
N GLU A 82 -2.30 3.42 -5.39
CA GLU A 82 -2.99 4.14 -6.46
C GLU A 82 -2.34 5.49 -6.74
N GLU A 83 -1.92 6.20 -5.68
CA GLU A 83 -1.22 7.47 -5.85
C GLU A 83 0.12 7.29 -6.54
N CYS A 84 0.88 6.26 -6.18
CA CYS A 84 2.13 5.93 -6.86
C CYS A 84 1.89 5.60 -8.33
N HIS A 85 0.85 4.81 -8.60
CA HIS A 85 0.46 4.45 -9.96
C HIS A 85 0.14 5.69 -10.79
N GLN A 86 -0.63 6.64 -10.22
CA GLN A 86 -0.98 7.87 -10.89
C GLN A 86 0.26 8.68 -11.25
N GLN A 87 1.27 8.72 -10.36
CA GLN A 87 2.51 9.43 -10.65
C GLN A 87 3.27 8.79 -11.81
N ILE A 88 3.30 7.46 -11.86
CA ILE A 88 3.96 6.74 -12.95
C ILE A 88 3.25 7.00 -14.28
N VAL A 89 1.93 6.89 -14.30
CA VAL A 89 1.12 7.11 -15.50
C VAL A 89 1.22 8.56 -15.99
N LYS A 90 1.23 9.50 -15.05
CA LYS A 90 1.35 10.93 -15.36
C LYS A 90 2.60 11.23 -16.18
N HIS A 91 3.67 10.45 -16.01
CA HIS A 91 4.93 10.66 -16.73
C HIS A 91 5.09 9.71 -17.91
N GLY A 92 3.99 9.16 -18.43
CA GLY A 92 3.95 8.43 -19.68
C GLY A 92 4.27 6.95 -19.60
N THR A 93 4.36 6.40 -18.39
CA THR A 93 4.62 4.97 -18.19
C THR A 93 3.35 4.27 -17.75
N MET A 94 3.03 3.14 -18.39
CA MET A 94 1.89 2.31 -18.00
C MET A 94 2.33 1.28 -16.96
N THR A 95 1.45 1.01 -15.99
CA THR A 95 1.64 -0.08 -15.04
C THR A 95 0.26 -0.65 -14.67
N VAL A 96 0.25 -1.90 -14.20
CA VAL A 96 -0.98 -2.60 -13.83
C VAL A 96 -0.94 -2.93 -12.34
N ILE A 97 -1.99 -2.52 -11.64
CA ILE A 97 -2.14 -2.77 -10.19
C ILE A 97 -3.52 -3.34 -9.87
N ASP A 98 -3.97 -4.28 -10.68
CA ASP A 98 -5.35 -4.77 -10.64
C ASP A 98 -5.64 -5.73 -9.49
N SER A 99 -4.63 -6.34 -8.88
CA SER A 99 -4.85 -7.40 -7.89
C SER A 99 -5.15 -6.88 -6.49
N ILE A 100 -4.87 -5.59 -6.21
CA ILE A 100 -5.01 -5.04 -4.85
C ILE A 100 -6.46 -4.96 -4.42
N SER A 101 -7.37 -4.57 -5.32
CA SER A 101 -8.80 -4.53 -5.01
C SER A 101 -9.31 -5.90 -4.58
N LEU A 102 -8.85 -6.96 -5.23
CA LEU A 102 -9.24 -8.34 -4.88
C LEU A 102 -8.76 -8.71 -3.48
N LEU A 103 -7.55 -8.26 -3.10
CA LEU A 103 -7.02 -8.51 -1.76
C LEU A 103 -7.86 -7.82 -0.69
N ILE A 104 -8.24 -6.56 -0.92
CA ILE A 104 -9.09 -5.81 0.00
C ILE A 104 -10.50 -6.44 0.06
N ASP A 105 -11.05 -6.82 -1.10
CA ASP A 105 -12.37 -7.43 -1.16
C ASP A 105 -12.45 -8.74 -0.38
N ALA A 106 -11.32 -9.43 -0.20
CA ALA A 106 -11.28 -10.64 0.61
C ALA A 106 -11.73 -10.39 2.06
N PHE A 107 -11.55 -9.17 2.59
CA PHE A 107 -12.04 -8.81 3.92
C PHE A 107 -13.57 -8.89 4.02
N ASN A 108 -14.27 -8.66 2.91
CA ASN A 108 -15.74 -8.63 2.92
C ASN A 108 -16.34 -10.00 3.25
N ASN A 109 -15.56 -11.06 3.15
CA ASN A 109 -15.99 -12.43 3.45
C ASN A 109 -15.59 -12.87 4.86
N LEU A 110 -14.99 -11.97 5.64
CA LEU A 110 -14.50 -12.29 6.98
C LEU A 110 -15.31 -11.52 8.02
N SER A 111 -15.29 -12.05 9.26
CA SER A 111 -15.92 -11.37 10.39
C SER A 111 -15.01 -10.30 10.95
N ARG A 112 -15.59 -9.15 11.28
CA ARG A 112 -14.86 -8.10 11.97
C ARG A 112 -14.80 -8.39 13.46
N ARG A 113 -13.63 -8.31 14.03
CA ARG A 113 -13.40 -8.47 15.47
C ARG A 113 -13.77 -7.24 16.26
#